data_9e31cead714ebd8b67105b1ea75895c6
#
_entry.id   9e31cead714ebd8b67105b1ea75895c6
#
_cell.length_a   1.000
_cell.length_b   1.000
_cell.length_c   1.000
_cell.angle_alpha   90.00
_cell.angle_beta   90.00
_cell.angle_gamma   90.00
#
_symmetry.space_group_name_H-M   'P 1'
#
loop_
_entity.id
_entity.type
_entity.pdbx_description
1 polymer ?
#
loop_
_entity_poly.entity_id
_entity_poly.type
_entity_poly.pdbx_seq_one_letter_code
_entity_poly.pdbx_strand_id
1 'polypeptide(L)'
;STVVSFSGDATNGYQVNALKVGKVTITATQPGQTPWQSATASQPFIVTATPRADQTITFVDIADKLVNSSSFDLNATPSSGLPVSFTSLHPGVATVESNGTVTIVGAGVATMRANQDGNGSYNPAPSVEKTLTVTKVPQTITFNALSDASLNTGTYSLSGKATASSGLAVSYATSNASVASLSGTTLTLHSGGSVTITASQGGNDTYLAAADATQSLTVKDDRYLDQNITWTQTISGLSIGG
;
A
#
# COMPACT_ATOMS: atom_id res chain seq x y z
N SER A 1 1.01 35.95 42.49
CA SER A 1 1.53 34.67 42.02
C SER A 1 3.01 34.57 42.37
N THR A 2 3.40 33.66 43.28
CA THR A 2 4.73 33.56 43.86
C THR A 2 5.74 33.10 42.80
N VAL A 3 6.84 33.82 42.61
CA VAL A 3 7.94 33.52 41.66
C VAL A 3 9.00 32.61 42.31
N VAL A 4 9.24 32.82 43.59
CA VAL A 4 10.21 32.01 44.38
C VAL A 4 9.60 31.61 45.73
N SER A 5 10.09 30.52 46.31
CA SER A 5 9.85 30.14 47.70
C SER A 5 11.17 30.13 48.45
N PHE A 6 11.04 30.27 49.77
CA PHE A 6 12.22 30.19 50.69
C PHE A 6 12.12 28.95 51.53
N SER A 7 13.28 28.33 51.79
CA SER A 7 13.45 27.25 52.80
C SER A 7 14.74 27.47 53.56
N GLY A 8 14.83 26.87 54.74
CA GLY A 8 15.98 27.07 55.64
C GLY A 8 15.70 28.02 56.80
N ASP A 9 16.71 28.25 57.65
CA ASP A 9 16.65 29.09 58.84
C ASP A 9 17.95 29.88 59.02
N ALA A 10 17.96 30.73 60.07
CA ALA A 10 19.11 31.61 60.34
C ALA A 10 20.41 30.84 60.70
N THR A 11 20.31 29.58 61.13
CA THR A 11 21.44 28.75 61.55
C THR A 11 22.08 28.04 60.36
N ASN A 12 21.23 27.52 59.44
CA ASN A 12 21.63 26.72 58.29
C ASN A 12 21.64 27.50 56.95
N GLY A 13 21.25 28.77 57.01
CA GLY A 13 21.10 29.63 55.84
C GLY A 13 19.73 29.44 55.14
N TYR A 14 19.39 30.43 54.29
CA TYR A 14 18.17 30.40 53.52
C TYR A 14 18.47 29.98 52.09
N GLN A 15 17.64 29.08 51.55
CA GLN A 15 17.65 28.71 50.14
C GLN A 15 16.46 29.37 49.41
N VAL A 16 16.71 29.83 48.20
CA VAL A 16 15.69 30.41 47.33
C VAL A 16 15.40 29.41 46.23
N ASN A 17 14.17 28.90 46.20
CA ASN A 17 13.74 27.96 45.19
C ASN A 17 12.92 28.70 44.12
N ALA A 18 13.33 28.63 42.86
CA ALA A 18 12.59 29.18 41.74
C ALA A 18 11.34 28.35 41.43
N LEU A 19 10.16 28.96 41.41
CA LEU A 19 8.86 28.30 41.12
C LEU A 19 8.38 28.60 39.72
N LYS A 20 8.71 29.77 39.16
CA LYS A 20 8.37 30.19 37.80
C LYS A 20 9.26 31.35 37.35
N VAL A 21 9.27 31.64 36.06
CA VAL A 21 9.95 32.79 35.48
C VAL A 21 9.31 34.10 35.94
N GLY A 22 10.09 35.10 36.16
CA GLY A 22 9.61 36.43 36.56
C GLY A 22 10.63 37.27 37.31
N LYS A 23 10.26 38.48 37.59
CA LYS A 23 11.05 39.37 38.44
C LYS A 23 10.56 39.26 39.88
N VAL A 24 11.49 39.23 40.82
CA VAL A 24 11.24 39.24 42.27
C VAL A 24 12.25 40.11 42.97
N THR A 25 11.79 40.82 44.00
CA THR A 25 12.70 41.55 44.88
C THR A 25 12.75 40.80 46.22
N ILE A 26 13.94 40.38 46.65
CA ILE A 26 14.13 39.73 47.95
C ILE A 26 14.56 40.86 48.91
N THR A 27 13.79 40.98 49.99
CA THR A 27 14.04 42.00 51.03
C THR A 27 14.40 41.27 52.33
N ALA A 28 15.54 41.65 52.87
CA ALA A 28 15.98 41.26 54.21
C ALA A 28 15.75 42.43 55.17
N THR A 29 15.10 42.19 56.28
CA THR A 29 14.82 43.21 57.31
C THR A 29 15.35 42.74 58.68
N GLN A 30 16.08 43.59 59.33
CA GLN A 30 16.48 43.42 60.71
C GLN A 30 15.68 44.38 61.58
N PRO A 31 14.85 43.88 62.51
CA PRO A 31 14.18 44.75 63.50
C PRO A 31 15.21 45.47 64.37
N GLY A 32 15.00 46.76 64.60
CA GLY A 32 15.83 47.51 65.54
C GLY A 32 15.67 47.00 66.96
N GLN A 33 16.77 47.12 67.77
CA GLN A 33 16.78 46.95 69.22
C GLN A 33 17.65 48.05 69.81
N THR A 34 17.28 48.62 70.96
CA THR A 34 18.02 49.70 71.59
C THR A 34 19.43 49.25 71.85
N PRO A 35 20.52 49.98 71.42
CA PRO A 35 20.48 51.29 70.78
C PRO A 35 20.46 51.29 69.25
N TRP A 36 20.21 50.12 68.57
CA TRP A 36 20.29 49.97 67.12
C TRP A 36 18.93 50.23 66.45
N GLN A 37 18.93 50.95 65.36
CA GLN A 37 17.74 51.13 64.52
C GLN A 37 17.51 49.96 63.59
N SER A 38 16.25 49.79 63.12
CA SER A 38 15.91 48.80 62.09
C SER A 38 16.63 49.09 60.77
N ALA A 39 17.04 48.04 60.08
CA ALA A 39 17.70 48.11 58.74
C ALA A 39 16.99 47.21 57.76
N THR A 40 16.90 47.66 56.51
CA THR A 40 16.31 46.87 55.41
C THR A 40 17.23 46.95 54.21
N ALA A 41 17.48 45.83 53.57
CA ALA A 41 18.18 45.70 52.28
C ALA A 41 17.33 44.93 51.28
N SER A 42 17.28 45.37 50.03
CA SER A 42 16.50 44.75 48.99
C SER A 42 17.38 44.50 47.75
N GLN A 43 17.25 43.31 47.17
CA GLN A 43 17.96 42.89 45.97
C GLN A 43 16.97 42.36 44.92
N PRO A 44 16.93 42.94 43.73
CA PRO A 44 16.12 42.39 42.64
C PRO A 44 16.79 41.19 41.99
N PHE A 45 15.99 40.19 41.67
CA PHE A 45 16.40 39.00 40.93
C PHE A 45 15.46 38.77 39.76
N ILE A 46 16.01 38.22 38.66
CA ILE A 46 15.25 37.77 37.50
C ILE A 46 15.41 36.25 37.40
N VAL A 47 14.31 35.52 37.51
CA VAL A 47 14.28 34.10 37.21
C VAL A 47 13.93 33.95 35.73
N THR A 48 14.87 33.44 34.93
CA THR A 48 14.71 33.20 33.50
C THR A 48 14.45 31.71 33.24
N ALA A 49 13.70 31.40 32.18
CA ALA A 49 13.62 30.01 31.71
C ALA A 49 14.99 29.56 31.17
N THR A 50 15.36 28.32 31.43
CA THR A 50 16.48 27.69 30.73
C THR A 50 16.10 27.56 29.26
N PRO A 51 16.89 28.08 28.30
CA PRO A 51 16.63 27.86 26.88
C PRO A 51 16.55 26.38 26.58
N ARG A 52 15.52 25.97 25.82
CA ARG A 52 15.43 24.61 25.31
C ARG A 52 16.34 24.45 24.09
N ALA A 53 16.97 23.30 23.95
CA ALA A 53 17.76 22.98 22.78
C ALA A 53 16.88 22.64 21.59
N ASP A 54 17.31 23.03 20.40
CA ASP A 54 16.66 22.60 19.16
C ASP A 54 17.00 21.13 18.87
N GLN A 55 16.11 20.45 18.16
CA GLN A 55 16.28 19.07 17.75
C GLN A 55 15.78 18.84 16.32
N THR A 56 16.20 17.73 15.73
CA THR A 56 15.84 17.31 14.38
C THR A 56 15.35 15.87 14.38
N ILE A 57 14.61 15.48 13.34
CA ILE A 57 14.22 14.10 13.08
C ILE A 57 14.91 13.66 11.79
N THR A 58 15.60 12.51 11.84
CA THR A 58 16.03 11.76 10.65
C THR A 58 15.01 10.68 10.37
N PHE A 59 14.27 10.81 9.25
CA PHE A 59 13.27 9.83 8.85
C PHE A 59 13.76 9.11 7.60
N VAL A 60 13.92 7.78 7.68
CA VAL A 60 14.43 6.94 6.59
C VAL A 60 13.39 6.85 5.47
N ASP A 61 13.85 6.80 4.21
CA ASP A 61 12.97 6.62 3.06
C ASP A 61 12.21 5.28 3.15
N ILE A 62 10.95 5.32 2.74
CA ILE A 62 10.06 4.16 2.79
C ILE A 62 10.08 3.49 1.41
N ALA A 63 10.48 2.22 1.37
CA ALA A 63 10.45 1.45 0.13
C ALA A 63 9.00 1.20 -0.34
N ASP A 64 8.79 1.22 -1.65
CA ASP A 64 7.52 0.88 -2.27
C ASP A 64 7.04 -0.51 -1.84
N LYS A 65 5.72 -0.68 -1.75
CA LYS A 65 5.05 -1.90 -1.32
C LYS A 65 3.99 -2.33 -2.31
N LEU A 66 3.71 -3.63 -2.29
CA LEU A 66 2.51 -4.18 -2.93
C LEU A 66 1.33 -4.10 -1.95
N VAL A 67 0.12 -4.02 -2.49
CA VAL A 67 -1.10 -3.93 -1.66
C VAL A 67 -1.31 -5.14 -0.74
N ASN A 68 -0.72 -6.30 -1.07
CA ASN A 68 -0.76 -7.52 -0.27
C ASN A 68 0.47 -7.72 0.62
N SER A 69 1.36 -6.71 0.76
CA SER A 69 2.50 -6.79 1.66
C SER A 69 2.04 -6.84 3.12
N SER A 70 2.77 -7.57 3.96
CA SER A 70 2.58 -7.55 5.41
C SER A 70 2.84 -6.16 6.00
N SER A 71 2.34 -5.91 7.21
CA SER A 71 2.68 -4.73 7.99
C SER A 71 4.20 -4.62 8.23
N PHE A 72 4.68 -3.39 8.38
CA PHE A 72 6.09 -3.07 8.57
C PHE A 72 6.24 -1.83 9.45
N ASP A 73 7.43 -1.60 10.00
CA ASP A 73 7.68 -0.48 10.89
C ASP A 73 8.40 0.67 10.17
N LEU A 74 8.02 1.90 10.53
CA LEU A 74 8.72 3.11 10.12
C LEU A 74 9.97 3.30 10.99
N ASN A 75 11.02 3.86 10.40
CA ASN A 75 12.26 4.14 11.11
C ASN A 75 12.55 5.65 11.09
N ALA A 76 12.38 6.31 12.24
CA ALA A 76 12.75 7.71 12.42
C ALA A 76 13.50 7.89 13.76
N THR A 77 14.59 8.65 13.72
CA THR A 77 15.46 8.90 14.88
C THR A 77 15.53 10.39 15.16
N PRO A 78 15.12 10.87 16.33
CA PRO A 78 15.31 12.24 16.75
C PRO A 78 16.69 12.46 17.35
N SER A 79 17.29 13.64 17.16
CA SER A 79 18.60 13.98 17.73
C SER A 79 18.59 14.05 19.26
N SER A 80 17.42 14.21 19.87
CA SER A 80 17.24 14.28 21.33
C SER A 80 17.13 12.90 22.02
N GLY A 81 16.88 11.82 21.26
CA GLY A 81 16.56 10.50 21.80
C GLY A 81 15.13 10.38 22.37
N LEU A 82 14.29 11.40 22.25
CA LEU A 82 12.88 11.37 22.70
C LEU A 82 12.03 10.54 21.72
N PRO A 83 10.90 9.95 22.13
CA PRO A 83 10.08 9.13 21.27
C PRO A 83 9.47 9.96 20.13
N VAL A 84 9.46 9.40 18.90
CA VAL A 84 8.81 9.95 17.72
C VAL A 84 7.41 9.37 17.62
N SER A 85 6.44 10.18 17.23
CA SER A 85 5.08 9.75 16.86
C SER A 85 4.90 9.82 15.34
N PHE A 86 4.05 8.94 14.80
CA PHE A 86 3.79 8.87 13.37
C PHE A 86 2.32 9.11 13.05
N THR A 87 2.07 9.70 11.87
CA THR A 87 0.73 9.93 11.36
C THR A 87 0.70 9.67 9.85
N SER A 88 -0.31 8.97 9.37
CA SER A 88 -0.61 8.87 7.95
C SER A 88 -1.56 10.00 7.53
N LEU A 89 -1.21 10.72 6.46
CA LEU A 89 -2.07 11.73 5.86
C LEU A 89 -3.07 11.13 4.85
N HIS A 90 -2.90 9.83 4.51
CA HIS A 90 -3.75 9.12 3.55
C HIS A 90 -4.16 7.74 4.11
N PRO A 91 -5.03 7.70 5.15
CA PRO A 91 -5.38 6.44 5.83
C PRO A 91 -6.13 5.44 4.94
N GLY A 92 -6.71 5.87 3.80
CA GLY A 92 -7.29 4.97 2.80
C GLY A 92 -6.27 4.18 1.98
N VAL A 93 -4.98 4.57 2.00
CA VAL A 93 -3.87 3.83 1.38
C VAL A 93 -3.10 3.03 2.41
N ALA A 94 -2.75 3.67 3.54
CA ALA A 94 -2.06 3.00 4.65
C ALA A 94 -2.33 3.72 5.96
N THR A 95 -2.54 2.96 7.04
CA THR A 95 -2.64 3.47 8.42
C THR A 95 -1.32 3.25 9.14
N VAL A 96 -1.07 4.02 10.21
CA VAL A 96 0.09 3.85 11.07
C VAL A 96 -0.33 3.92 12.53
N GLU A 97 0.19 3.02 13.35
CA GLU A 97 0.02 3.03 14.80
C GLU A 97 1.04 3.98 15.46
N SER A 98 0.79 4.35 16.71
CA SER A 98 1.69 5.25 17.46
C SER A 98 3.11 4.72 17.63
N ASN A 99 3.30 3.40 17.62
CA ASN A 99 4.60 2.72 17.67
C ASN A 99 5.36 2.73 16.33
N GLY A 100 4.71 3.19 15.22
CA GLY A 100 5.29 3.24 13.89
C GLY A 100 4.93 2.06 12.98
N THR A 101 4.13 1.10 13.43
CA THR A 101 3.70 -0.04 12.61
C THR A 101 2.68 0.41 11.56
N VAL A 102 3.00 0.21 10.28
CA VAL A 102 2.15 0.55 9.12
C VAL A 102 1.37 -0.67 8.67
N THR A 103 0.07 -0.46 8.45
CA THR A 103 -0.82 -1.43 7.80
C THR A 103 -1.29 -0.87 6.46
N ILE A 104 -1.10 -1.63 5.38
CA ILE A 104 -1.55 -1.27 4.04
C ILE A 104 -3.05 -1.53 3.92
N VAL A 105 -3.79 -0.55 3.39
CA VAL A 105 -5.25 -0.58 3.21
C VAL A 105 -5.62 -0.71 1.73
N GLY A 106 -4.87 -0.03 0.83
CA GLY A 106 -5.15 -0.03 -0.59
C GLY A 106 -3.99 0.49 -1.43
N ALA A 107 -4.10 0.34 -2.75
CA ALA A 107 -3.12 0.88 -3.68
C ALA A 107 -3.24 2.41 -3.77
N GLY A 108 -2.11 3.10 -3.92
CA GLY A 108 -2.04 4.55 -4.00
C GLY A 108 -0.74 5.10 -3.42
N VAL A 109 -0.74 6.39 -3.17
CA VAL A 109 0.39 7.09 -2.56
C VAL A 109 -0.04 7.64 -1.20
N ALA A 110 0.71 7.31 -0.14
CA ALA A 110 0.50 7.83 1.20
C ALA A 110 1.69 8.66 1.66
N THR A 111 1.41 9.74 2.37
CA THR A 111 2.44 10.54 3.06
C THR A 111 2.43 10.17 4.54
N MET A 112 3.56 9.70 5.03
CA MET A 112 3.81 9.41 6.44
C MET A 112 4.57 10.58 7.06
N ARG A 113 4.07 11.09 8.20
CA ARG A 113 4.67 12.21 8.92
C ARG A 113 5.21 11.74 10.26
N ALA A 114 6.46 12.08 10.55
CA ALA A 114 7.11 11.88 11.85
C ALA A 114 7.10 13.19 12.64
N ASN A 115 6.66 13.16 13.90
CA ASN A 115 6.58 14.31 14.81
C ASN A 115 7.29 14.01 16.12
N GLN A 116 7.82 15.08 16.74
CA GLN A 116 8.39 15.03 18.09
C GLN A 116 8.13 16.36 18.79
N ASP A 117 7.33 16.34 19.86
CA ASP A 117 6.76 17.55 20.50
C ASP A 117 7.73 18.26 21.47
N GLY A 118 8.94 17.72 21.68
CA GLY A 118 9.90 18.24 22.66
C GLY A 118 9.51 17.91 24.10
N ASN A 119 10.19 18.55 25.02
CA ASN A 119 9.94 18.44 26.45
C ASN A 119 10.47 19.68 27.20
N GLY A 120 10.78 19.57 28.49
CA GLY A 120 11.38 20.67 29.28
C GLY A 120 12.76 21.10 28.81
N SER A 121 13.53 20.22 28.14
CA SER A 121 14.91 20.46 27.68
C SER A 121 15.04 20.72 26.18
N TYR A 122 14.09 20.26 25.38
CA TYR A 122 14.11 20.37 23.91
C TYR A 122 12.86 21.05 23.35
N ASN A 123 13.04 21.87 22.35
CA ASN A 123 11.96 22.42 21.53
C ASN A 123 11.30 21.29 20.68
N PRO A 124 10.04 21.46 20.22
CA PRO A 124 9.48 20.56 19.21
C PRO A 124 10.40 20.50 17.98
N ALA A 125 10.61 19.29 17.43
CA ALA A 125 11.31 19.16 16.15
C ALA A 125 10.42 19.61 14.99
N PRO A 126 10.97 20.17 13.90
CA PRO A 126 10.26 20.25 12.64
C PRO A 126 9.82 18.86 12.20
N SER A 127 8.55 18.71 11.83
CA SER A 127 8.03 17.43 11.33
C SER A 127 8.69 17.06 10.00
N VAL A 128 8.91 15.76 9.79
CA VAL A 128 9.49 15.24 8.55
C VAL A 128 8.49 14.31 7.88
N GLU A 129 8.35 14.44 6.57
CA GLU A 129 7.43 13.62 5.76
C GLU A 129 8.19 12.72 4.81
N LYS A 130 7.66 11.50 4.60
CA LYS A 130 8.12 10.53 3.61
C LYS A 130 6.93 9.94 2.88
N THR A 131 7.16 9.64 1.60
CA THR A 131 6.15 9.05 0.73
C THR A 131 6.27 7.54 0.74
N LEU A 132 5.13 6.86 0.85
CA LEU A 132 4.96 5.42 0.62
C LEU A 132 4.13 5.23 -0.65
N THR A 133 4.68 4.55 -1.65
CA THR A 133 3.93 4.12 -2.84
C THR A 133 3.47 2.67 -2.65
N VAL A 134 2.17 2.45 -2.77
CA VAL A 134 1.56 1.12 -2.72
C VAL A 134 0.99 0.80 -4.10
N THR A 135 1.48 -0.28 -4.72
CA THR A 135 1.05 -0.71 -6.05
C THR A 135 0.26 -2.02 -5.99
N LYS A 136 -0.62 -2.24 -6.99
CA LYS A 136 -1.32 -3.50 -7.15
C LYS A 136 -0.36 -4.61 -7.56
N VAL A 137 -0.71 -5.85 -7.23
CA VAL A 137 0.07 -7.05 -7.56
C VAL A 137 -0.06 -7.35 -9.06
N PRO A 138 1.03 -7.51 -9.81
CA PRO A 138 0.98 -7.99 -11.19
C PRO A 138 0.45 -9.42 -11.27
N GLN A 139 -0.25 -9.73 -12.36
CA GLN A 139 -0.73 -11.09 -12.65
C GLN A 139 -0.55 -11.45 -14.12
N THR A 140 -0.60 -12.75 -14.40
CA THR A 140 -0.48 -13.31 -15.75
C THR A 140 -1.63 -14.29 -16.02
N ILE A 141 -1.95 -14.49 -17.31
CA ILE A 141 -2.88 -15.53 -17.76
C ILE A 141 -2.07 -16.66 -18.39
N THR A 142 -2.29 -17.88 -17.93
CA THR A 142 -1.86 -19.09 -18.62
C THR A 142 -3.06 -19.61 -19.42
N PHE A 143 -2.95 -19.63 -20.76
CA PHE A 143 -3.97 -20.14 -21.65
C PHE A 143 -3.42 -21.33 -22.40
N ASN A 144 -3.91 -22.52 -22.08
CA ASN A 144 -3.45 -23.77 -22.68
C ASN A 144 -3.87 -23.87 -24.16
N ALA A 145 -3.06 -24.55 -24.96
CA ALA A 145 -3.37 -24.83 -26.34
C ALA A 145 -4.77 -25.49 -26.48
N LEU A 146 -5.51 -25.07 -27.49
CA LEU A 146 -6.82 -25.64 -27.80
C LEU A 146 -6.65 -26.77 -28.81
N SER A 147 -7.35 -27.87 -28.60
CA SER A 147 -7.47 -28.94 -29.60
C SER A 147 -8.45 -28.52 -30.71
N ASP A 148 -8.26 -29.04 -31.91
CA ASP A 148 -9.25 -28.90 -32.98
C ASP A 148 -10.66 -29.30 -32.50
N ALA A 149 -11.67 -28.55 -32.94
CA ALA A 149 -13.05 -28.82 -32.68
C ALA A 149 -13.74 -29.44 -33.91
N SER A 150 -14.64 -30.39 -33.70
CA SER A 150 -15.52 -30.96 -34.75
C SER A 150 -16.81 -30.15 -34.82
N LEU A 151 -17.21 -29.73 -36.01
CA LEU A 151 -18.48 -29.04 -36.20
C LEU A 151 -19.68 -29.93 -35.84
N ASN A 152 -19.51 -31.26 -35.93
CA ASN A 152 -20.55 -32.21 -35.56
C ASN A 152 -20.86 -32.19 -34.04
N THR A 153 -19.93 -31.75 -33.17
CA THR A 153 -20.19 -31.62 -31.73
C THR A 153 -21.10 -30.42 -31.41
N GLY A 154 -21.18 -29.44 -32.29
CA GLY A 154 -21.97 -28.23 -32.12
C GLY A 154 -21.45 -27.24 -31.09
N THR A 155 -20.65 -27.70 -30.10
CA THR A 155 -20.13 -26.87 -29.02
C THR A 155 -18.69 -27.23 -28.65
N TYR A 156 -17.98 -26.27 -28.05
CA TYR A 156 -16.63 -26.46 -27.49
C TYR A 156 -16.49 -25.73 -26.14
N SER A 157 -16.00 -26.42 -25.12
CA SER A 157 -15.86 -25.84 -23.79
C SER A 157 -14.47 -25.22 -23.57
N LEU A 158 -14.46 -23.96 -23.14
CA LEU A 158 -13.28 -23.22 -22.67
C LEU A 158 -13.08 -23.31 -21.16
N SER A 159 -13.98 -24.01 -20.42
CA SER A 159 -13.88 -24.16 -18.98
C SER A 159 -12.53 -24.77 -18.59
N GLY A 160 -11.77 -24.11 -17.69
CA GLY A 160 -10.46 -24.56 -17.23
C GLY A 160 -9.32 -24.46 -18.25
N LYS A 161 -9.56 -23.92 -19.46
CA LYS A 161 -8.52 -23.78 -20.49
C LYS A 161 -7.57 -22.61 -20.20
N ALA A 162 -8.05 -21.53 -19.56
CA ALA A 162 -7.20 -20.45 -19.10
C ALA A 162 -7.36 -20.23 -17.58
N THR A 163 -6.25 -19.85 -16.94
CA THR A 163 -6.17 -19.51 -15.52
C THR A 163 -5.35 -18.26 -15.32
N ALA A 164 -5.77 -17.39 -14.39
CA ALA A 164 -4.99 -16.25 -13.94
C ALA A 164 -4.16 -16.64 -12.72
N SER A 165 -2.92 -16.12 -12.62
CA SER A 165 -2.03 -16.36 -11.48
C SER A 165 -2.60 -15.85 -10.15
N SER A 166 -3.54 -14.89 -10.21
CA SER A 166 -4.29 -14.37 -9.07
C SER A 166 -5.41 -15.28 -8.57
N GLY A 167 -5.81 -16.30 -9.35
CA GLY A 167 -7.01 -17.08 -9.10
C GLY A 167 -8.33 -16.41 -9.48
N LEU A 168 -8.30 -15.17 -10.00
CA LEU A 168 -9.49 -14.47 -10.48
C LEU A 168 -10.04 -15.12 -11.74
N ALA A 169 -11.36 -15.02 -11.93
CA ALA A 169 -12.04 -15.58 -13.10
C ALA A 169 -11.56 -14.92 -14.40
N VAL A 170 -11.24 -15.75 -15.40
CA VAL A 170 -10.87 -15.32 -16.75
C VAL A 170 -12.12 -15.22 -17.60
N SER A 171 -12.23 -14.17 -18.40
CA SER A 171 -13.23 -13.99 -19.44
C SER A 171 -12.66 -14.31 -20.82
N TYR A 172 -13.55 -14.67 -21.76
CA TYR A 172 -13.13 -15.02 -23.11
C TYR A 172 -13.83 -14.14 -24.15
N ALA A 173 -13.20 -13.99 -25.30
CA ALA A 173 -13.77 -13.39 -26.50
C ALA A 173 -13.37 -14.20 -27.73
N THR A 174 -14.18 -14.16 -28.77
CA THR A 174 -13.92 -14.78 -30.06
C THR A 174 -13.71 -13.73 -31.13
N SER A 175 -12.76 -13.94 -32.04
CA SER A 175 -12.51 -13.01 -33.14
C SER A 175 -13.54 -13.10 -34.26
N ASN A 176 -14.31 -14.21 -34.36
CA ASN A 176 -15.29 -14.43 -35.41
C ASN A 176 -16.49 -15.26 -34.92
N ALA A 177 -17.56 -14.57 -34.61
CA ALA A 177 -18.79 -15.21 -34.14
C ALA A 177 -19.50 -16.04 -35.23
N SER A 178 -19.20 -15.83 -36.53
CA SER A 178 -19.76 -16.65 -37.63
C SER A 178 -19.11 -18.03 -37.71
N VAL A 179 -17.90 -18.21 -37.21
CA VAL A 179 -17.25 -19.53 -37.06
C VAL A 179 -17.63 -20.16 -35.70
N ALA A 180 -17.48 -19.39 -34.63
CA ALA A 180 -17.82 -19.83 -33.28
C ALA A 180 -18.29 -18.63 -32.43
N SER A 181 -19.52 -18.65 -31.96
CA SER A 181 -20.08 -17.65 -31.06
C SER A 181 -19.85 -18.08 -29.60
N LEU A 182 -19.67 -17.10 -28.67
CA LEU A 182 -19.34 -17.37 -27.28
C LEU A 182 -20.52 -17.01 -26.36
N SER A 183 -20.80 -17.89 -25.40
CA SER A 183 -21.67 -17.63 -24.24
C SER A 183 -20.99 -18.17 -22.98
N GLY A 184 -20.58 -17.27 -22.09
CA GLY A 184 -19.79 -17.61 -20.90
C GLY A 184 -18.48 -18.31 -21.28
N THR A 185 -18.33 -19.60 -20.96
CA THR A 185 -17.16 -20.43 -21.31
C THR A 185 -17.46 -21.43 -22.42
N THR A 186 -18.62 -21.34 -23.07
CA THR A 186 -19.03 -22.29 -24.11
C THR A 186 -19.07 -21.60 -25.45
N LEU A 187 -18.35 -22.15 -26.43
CA LEU A 187 -18.45 -21.78 -27.84
C LEU A 187 -19.54 -22.63 -28.50
N THR A 188 -20.43 -21.97 -29.30
CA THR A 188 -21.32 -22.63 -30.23
C THR A 188 -20.68 -22.58 -31.62
N LEU A 189 -20.47 -23.72 -32.27
CA LEU A 189 -19.79 -23.86 -33.54
C LEU A 189 -20.80 -23.73 -34.69
N HIS A 190 -20.51 -22.87 -35.66
CA HIS A 190 -21.44 -22.57 -36.76
C HIS A 190 -20.90 -23.02 -38.12
N SER A 191 -19.59 -22.88 -38.36
CA SER A 191 -18.94 -23.23 -39.63
C SER A 191 -17.52 -23.70 -39.41
N GLY A 192 -16.99 -24.47 -40.34
CA GLY A 192 -15.56 -24.79 -40.40
C GLY A 192 -14.71 -23.54 -40.61
N GLY A 193 -13.51 -23.52 -40.04
CA GLY A 193 -12.57 -22.41 -40.12
C GLY A 193 -11.71 -22.25 -38.90
N SER A 194 -10.85 -21.22 -38.89
CA SER A 194 -9.99 -20.87 -37.75
C SER A 194 -10.48 -19.61 -37.07
N VAL A 195 -10.48 -19.61 -35.76
CA VAL A 195 -10.90 -18.47 -34.95
C VAL A 195 -9.91 -18.27 -33.79
N THR A 196 -9.57 -17.01 -33.50
CA THR A 196 -8.74 -16.68 -32.34
C THR A 196 -9.64 -16.50 -31.12
N ILE A 197 -9.32 -17.19 -30.05
CA ILE A 197 -9.95 -17.02 -28.74
C ILE A 197 -8.99 -16.19 -27.87
N THR A 198 -9.48 -15.10 -27.31
CA THR A 198 -8.75 -14.22 -26.38
C THR A 198 -9.23 -14.48 -24.96
N ALA A 199 -8.32 -14.70 -24.05
CA ALA A 199 -8.56 -14.80 -22.61
C ALA A 199 -8.08 -13.54 -21.91
N SER A 200 -8.95 -12.88 -21.14
CA SER A 200 -8.69 -11.59 -20.48
C SER A 200 -9.03 -11.64 -19.00
N GLN A 201 -8.29 -10.87 -18.20
CA GLN A 201 -8.56 -10.68 -16.77
C GLN A 201 -8.28 -9.21 -16.38
N GLY A 202 -9.33 -8.45 -16.00
CA GLY A 202 -9.28 -7.00 -15.78
C GLY A 202 -8.68 -6.54 -14.44
N GLY A 203 -8.27 -7.47 -13.56
CA GLY A 203 -7.80 -7.12 -12.21
C GLY A 203 -8.93 -6.79 -11.23
N ASN A 204 -8.53 -6.29 -10.07
CA ASN A 204 -9.41 -5.80 -9.01
C ASN A 204 -8.64 -4.78 -8.13
N ASP A 205 -9.06 -4.55 -6.89
CA ASP A 205 -8.34 -3.63 -5.98
C ASP A 205 -6.96 -4.16 -5.58
N THR A 206 -6.74 -5.48 -5.63
CA THR A 206 -5.47 -6.13 -5.26
C THR A 206 -4.55 -6.35 -6.46
N TYR A 207 -5.11 -6.73 -7.61
CA TYR A 207 -4.35 -7.15 -8.79
C TYR A 207 -4.50 -6.16 -9.95
N LEU A 208 -3.41 -5.95 -10.70
CA LEU A 208 -3.43 -5.26 -11.99
C LEU A 208 -4.21 -6.11 -13.02
N ALA A 209 -4.68 -5.49 -14.10
CA ALA A 209 -5.13 -6.24 -15.27
C ALA A 209 -3.97 -7.08 -15.82
N ALA A 210 -4.26 -8.33 -16.22
CA ALA A 210 -3.29 -9.16 -16.94
C ALA A 210 -3.21 -8.74 -18.41
N ALA A 211 -2.06 -8.99 -19.04
CA ALA A 211 -1.99 -9.00 -20.48
C ALA A 211 -2.88 -10.12 -21.04
N ASP A 212 -3.62 -9.82 -22.11
CA ASP A 212 -4.45 -10.81 -22.78
C ASP A 212 -3.61 -11.97 -23.33
N ALA A 213 -4.15 -13.18 -23.21
CA ALA A 213 -3.56 -14.38 -23.80
C ALA A 213 -4.46 -14.90 -24.92
N THR A 214 -3.89 -15.35 -26.04
CA THR A 214 -4.65 -15.80 -27.20
C THR A 214 -4.29 -17.23 -27.60
N GLN A 215 -5.30 -17.97 -28.10
CA GLN A 215 -5.11 -19.28 -28.73
C GLN A 215 -5.94 -19.36 -30.00
N SER A 216 -5.45 -20.09 -30.99
CA SER A 216 -6.19 -20.40 -32.19
C SER A 216 -6.99 -21.67 -31.98
N LEU A 217 -8.26 -21.66 -32.37
CA LEU A 217 -9.14 -22.83 -32.44
C LEU A 217 -9.46 -23.11 -33.91
N THR A 218 -9.16 -24.31 -34.39
CA THR A 218 -9.57 -24.79 -35.69
C THR A 218 -10.86 -25.59 -35.56
N VAL A 219 -11.92 -25.17 -36.25
CA VAL A 219 -13.16 -25.90 -36.34
C VAL A 219 -13.14 -26.68 -37.66
N LYS A 220 -13.18 -28.00 -37.60
CA LYS A 220 -13.23 -28.91 -38.75
C LYS A 220 -14.67 -29.11 -39.17
N ASP A 221 -14.97 -28.93 -40.44
CA ASP A 221 -16.28 -29.29 -41.01
C ASP A 221 -16.23 -30.77 -41.43
N ASP A 222 -16.58 -31.63 -40.53
CA ASP A 222 -16.60 -33.08 -40.68
C ASP A 222 -18.04 -33.64 -40.86
N ARG A 223 -18.97 -32.73 -41.20
CA ARG A 223 -20.39 -33.14 -41.47
C ARG A 223 -20.51 -33.96 -42.74
N TYR A 224 -19.54 -33.86 -43.64
CA TYR A 224 -19.50 -34.65 -44.86
C TYR A 224 -18.32 -35.60 -44.79
N LEU A 225 -18.61 -36.89 -44.64
CA LEU A 225 -17.59 -37.94 -44.73
C LEU A 225 -17.14 -38.04 -46.17
N ASP A 226 -15.84 -38.15 -46.43
CA ASP A 226 -15.31 -38.50 -47.76
C ASP A 226 -15.93 -39.86 -48.20
N GLN A 227 -16.76 -39.80 -49.22
CA GLN A 227 -17.29 -41.04 -49.82
C GLN A 227 -16.24 -41.63 -50.72
N ASN A 228 -15.70 -42.76 -50.36
CA ASN A 228 -14.81 -43.55 -51.19
C ASN A 228 -15.65 -44.50 -52.05
N ILE A 229 -15.82 -44.15 -53.33
CA ILE A 229 -16.51 -45.06 -54.29
C ILE A 229 -15.50 -46.10 -54.71
N THR A 230 -15.59 -47.28 -54.16
CA THR A 230 -14.78 -48.43 -54.64
C THR A 230 -15.57 -49.15 -55.73
N TRP A 231 -15.04 -49.09 -56.96
CA TRP A 231 -15.58 -49.83 -58.07
C TRP A 231 -15.15 -51.30 -57.95
N THR A 232 -16.07 -52.18 -57.54
CA THR A 232 -15.75 -53.60 -57.31
C THR A 232 -16.10 -54.51 -58.49
N GLN A 233 -16.63 -53.93 -59.58
CA GLN A 233 -17.06 -54.74 -60.70
C GLN A 233 -16.14 -54.57 -61.89
N THR A 234 -15.58 -55.69 -62.31
CA THR A 234 -14.79 -55.77 -63.53
C THR A 234 -15.76 -55.73 -64.73
N ILE A 235 -15.64 -54.70 -65.58
CA ILE A 235 -16.38 -54.67 -66.86
C ILE A 235 -15.65 -55.59 -67.81
N SER A 236 -16.19 -56.83 -67.98
CA SER A 236 -15.72 -57.75 -69.00
C SER A 236 -16.77 -57.83 -70.10
N GLY A 237 -16.35 -57.77 -71.36
CA GLY A 237 -17.22 -58.02 -72.47
C GLY A 237 -17.64 -56.81 -73.31
N LEU A 238 -16.88 -55.68 -73.24
CA LEU A 238 -17.07 -54.60 -74.22
C LEU A 238 -16.39 -54.95 -75.52
N SER A 239 -17.11 -55.46 -76.51
CA SER A 239 -16.65 -55.66 -77.88
C SER A 239 -17.11 -54.48 -78.74
N ILE A 240 -16.13 -53.92 -79.50
CA ILE A 240 -16.46 -52.94 -80.54
C ILE A 240 -16.99 -53.73 -81.71
N GLY A 241 -18.28 -53.57 -82.04
CA GLY A 241 -18.85 -54.11 -83.22
C GLY A 241 -18.21 -53.45 -84.46
N GLY A 242 -17.69 -54.27 -85.39
CA GLY A 242 -17.22 -53.88 -86.69
C GLY A 242 -18.35 -53.62 -87.66
#